data_300e89a1a13f08aa9c2438c1780ada75
#
_entry.id   300e89a1a13f08aa9c2438c1780ada75
#
_cell.length_a   1.000
_cell.length_b   1.000
_cell.length_c   1.000
_cell.angle_alpha   90.00
_cell.angle_beta   90.00
_cell.angle_gamma   90.00
#
_symmetry.space_group_name_H-M   'P 1'
#
loop_
_entity.id
_entity.type
_entity.pdbx_description
1 polymer ?
#
loop_
_entity_poly.entity_id
_entity_poly.type
_entity_poly.pdbx_seq_one_letter_code
_entity_poly.pdbx_strand_id
1 'polypeptide(L)'
;MSESMRVAIIGAGNIGLSIAKGLVQSGHFDPGRITLARRRVHLLEDYRAQGFRVTDDNIAAVKESDVVLVSVEPQIVDGVLGKIAPALDFDRHILISVVTGISIRQIEERVGKPMRIARAMPNTAIAVRESMTCIASNGPDDRALDVARELFNDVGKTLRIREEDMLAATALGACGIAYFLRAVRAASQGGIEVGLSAKNALAMAVQTAKGAACLLSVGGAHPESEIDKVTTPNGCTISGLNSMEHEGFSSAMIRGITVSAEKAARLYREG
;
A
#
# COMPACT_ATOMS: atom_id res chain seq x y z
N MET A 1 6.41 -0.82 -19.92
CA MET A 1 5.01 -1.32 -20.09
C MET A 1 4.57 -1.13 -21.51
N SER A 2 3.77 -2.06 -22.06
CA SER A 2 3.21 -1.81 -23.38
C SER A 2 2.29 -0.60 -23.28
N GLU A 3 2.45 0.38 -24.15
CA GLU A 3 1.60 1.58 -24.24
C GLU A 3 0.10 1.28 -24.43
N SER A 4 -0.30 0.00 -24.45
CA SER A 4 -1.66 -0.49 -24.72
C SER A 4 -2.39 -1.06 -23.49
N MET A 5 -1.74 -1.29 -22.34
CA MET A 5 -2.33 -1.97 -21.18
C MET A 5 -3.52 -1.19 -20.58
N ARG A 6 -4.64 -1.88 -20.36
CA ARG A 6 -5.84 -1.36 -19.70
C ARG A 6 -6.00 -1.97 -18.32
N VAL A 7 -6.33 -1.16 -17.34
CA VAL A 7 -6.47 -1.56 -15.94
C VAL A 7 -7.90 -1.35 -15.47
N ALA A 8 -8.56 -2.40 -14.97
CA ALA A 8 -9.81 -2.27 -14.23
C ALA A 8 -9.51 -2.28 -12.73
N ILE A 9 -9.98 -1.28 -12.01
CA ILE A 9 -9.90 -1.22 -10.55
C ILE A 9 -11.29 -1.53 -9.98
N ILE A 10 -11.45 -2.76 -9.51
CA ILE A 10 -12.68 -3.26 -8.92
C ILE A 10 -12.67 -2.90 -7.43
N GLY A 11 -13.55 -1.97 -7.05
CA GLY A 11 -13.57 -1.39 -5.71
C GLY A 11 -12.82 -0.06 -5.64
N ALA A 12 -13.26 0.94 -6.44
CA ALA A 12 -12.68 2.28 -6.44
C ALA A 12 -13.01 3.05 -5.14
N GLY A 13 -12.44 2.58 -4.01
CA GLY A 13 -12.38 3.23 -2.71
C GLY A 13 -11.07 3.99 -2.52
N ASN A 14 -10.70 4.30 -1.27
CA ASN A 14 -9.50 5.11 -0.97
C ASN A 14 -8.22 4.55 -1.62
N ILE A 15 -7.94 3.26 -1.45
CA ILE A 15 -6.73 2.63 -2.02
C ILE A 15 -6.82 2.57 -3.55
N GLY A 16 -7.94 2.07 -4.11
CA GLY A 16 -8.12 1.98 -5.57
C GLY A 16 -8.00 3.33 -6.28
N LEU A 17 -8.59 4.37 -5.70
CA LEU A 17 -8.50 5.74 -6.23
C LEU A 17 -7.09 6.32 -6.09
N SER A 18 -6.37 6.03 -5.01
CA SER A 18 -4.99 6.46 -4.83
C SER A 18 -4.06 5.78 -5.84
N ILE A 19 -4.27 4.48 -6.12
CA ILE A 19 -3.55 3.76 -7.17
C ILE A 19 -3.81 4.42 -8.53
N ALA A 20 -5.07 4.62 -8.89
CA ALA A 20 -5.45 5.23 -10.16
C ALA A 20 -4.80 6.60 -10.39
N LYS A 21 -4.90 7.47 -9.37
CA LYS A 21 -4.28 8.81 -9.42
C LYS A 21 -2.76 8.73 -9.54
N GLY A 22 -2.13 7.87 -8.74
CA GLY A 22 -0.69 7.70 -8.76
C GLY A 22 -0.17 7.22 -10.11
N LEU A 23 -0.86 6.27 -10.74
CA LEU A 23 -0.54 5.77 -12.08
C LEU A 23 -0.62 6.88 -13.15
N VAL A 24 -1.66 7.73 -13.10
CA VAL A 24 -1.76 8.87 -14.04
C VAL A 24 -0.69 9.92 -13.75
N GLN A 25 -0.43 10.22 -12.48
CA GLN A 25 0.61 11.18 -12.08
C GLN A 25 2.03 10.71 -12.41
N SER A 26 2.27 9.40 -12.60
CA SER A 26 3.56 8.90 -13.07
C SER A 26 3.88 9.33 -14.51
N GLY A 27 2.85 9.66 -15.28
CA GLY A 27 2.95 9.98 -16.71
C GLY A 27 2.97 8.75 -17.62
N HIS A 28 2.92 7.53 -17.05
CA HIS A 28 2.94 6.28 -17.81
C HIS A 28 1.55 5.76 -18.20
N PHE A 29 0.49 6.27 -17.55
CA PHE A 29 -0.89 5.88 -17.81
C PHE A 29 -1.77 7.06 -18.22
N ASP A 30 -2.48 6.88 -19.32
CA ASP A 30 -3.60 7.73 -19.69
C ASP A 30 -4.82 7.39 -18.82
N PRO A 31 -5.54 8.36 -18.23
CA PRO A 31 -6.73 8.08 -17.43
C PRO A 31 -7.80 7.28 -18.18
N GLY A 32 -7.94 7.47 -19.51
CA GLY A 32 -8.86 6.70 -20.34
C GLY A 32 -8.58 5.20 -20.45
N ARG A 33 -7.41 4.75 -19.99
CA ARG A 33 -7.03 3.33 -19.89
C ARG A 33 -7.32 2.72 -18.54
N ILE A 34 -7.77 3.51 -17.57
CA ILE A 34 -8.10 3.05 -16.22
C ILE A 34 -9.62 3.11 -16.05
N THR A 35 -10.23 1.95 -15.81
CA THR A 35 -11.65 1.83 -15.50
C THR A 35 -11.82 1.68 -14.00
N LEU A 36 -12.50 2.63 -13.39
CA LEU A 36 -12.86 2.65 -11.97
C LEU A 36 -14.24 2.04 -11.79
N ALA A 37 -14.32 0.91 -11.09
CA ALA A 37 -15.59 0.23 -10.85
C ALA A 37 -16.03 0.36 -9.40
N ARG A 38 -17.25 0.86 -9.16
CA ARG A 38 -17.83 1.04 -7.83
C ARG A 38 -19.35 1.04 -7.89
N ARG A 39 -20.02 0.36 -6.93
CA ARG A 39 -21.51 0.32 -6.84
C ARG A 39 -22.16 1.71 -6.82
N ARG A 40 -21.57 2.67 -6.09
CA ARG A 40 -22.05 4.07 -6.04
C ARG A 40 -21.25 4.90 -7.04
N VAL A 41 -21.55 4.72 -8.34
CA VAL A 41 -20.80 5.34 -9.45
C VAL A 41 -20.83 6.87 -9.42
N HIS A 42 -21.90 7.49 -8.89
CA HIS A 42 -22.01 8.93 -8.74
C HIS A 42 -20.87 9.57 -7.91
N LEU A 43 -20.21 8.80 -7.05
CA LEU A 43 -19.03 9.25 -6.31
C LEU A 43 -17.75 9.30 -7.17
N LEU A 44 -17.84 8.91 -8.44
CA LEU A 44 -16.72 8.88 -9.38
C LEU A 44 -16.85 9.95 -10.49
N GLU A 45 -17.85 10.85 -10.42
CA GLU A 45 -18.08 11.86 -11.48
C GLU A 45 -16.89 12.81 -11.65
N ASP A 46 -16.22 13.21 -10.55
CA ASP A 46 -15.00 14.03 -10.63
C ASP A 46 -13.86 13.30 -11.35
N TYR A 47 -13.81 11.97 -11.27
CA TYR A 47 -12.82 11.15 -11.97
C TYR A 47 -13.20 10.98 -13.45
N ARG A 48 -14.49 10.88 -13.75
CA ARG A 48 -14.97 10.91 -15.15
C ARG A 48 -14.57 12.22 -15.83
N ALA A 49 -14.72 13.34 -15.15
CA ALA A 49 -14.29 14.65 -15.65
C ALA A 49 -12.77 14.74 -15.86
N GLN A 50 -11.97 13.93 -15.12
CA GLN A 50 -10.53 13.81 -15.30
C GLN A 50 -10.13 12.81 -16.40
N GLY A 51 -11.09 12.23 -17.12
CA GLY A 51 -10.85 11.31 -18.24
C GLY A 51 -10.82 9.83 -17.88
N PHE A 52 -11.01 9.44 -16.60
CA PHE A 52 -11.15 8.03 -16.23
C PHE A 52 -12.44 7.43 -16.76
N ARG A 53 -12.39 6.15 -17.09
CA ARG A 53 -13.60 5.37 -17.35
C ARG A 53 -14.22 4.97 -16.01
N VAL A 54 -15.53 5.15 -15.84
CA VAL A 54 -16.21 4.83 -14.59
C VAL A 54 -17.45 3.99 -14.85
N THR A 55 -17.70 2.98 -14.00
CA THR A 55 -18.83 2.05 -14.14
C THR A 55 -19.24 1.47 -12.79
N ASP A 56 -20.47 0.98 -12.70
CA ASP A 56 -20.96 0.11 -11.63
C ASP A 56 -20.98 -1.38 -12.05
N ASP A 57 -20.70 -1.69 -13.32
CA ASP A 57 -20.62 -3.03 -13.86
C ASP A 57 -19.19 -3.56 -13.83
N ASN A 58 -18.89 -4.40 -12.82
CA ASN A 58 -17.61 -5.05 -12.69
C ASN A 58 -17.28 -6.01 -13.85
N ILE A 59 -18.29 -6.65 -14.47
CA ILE A 59 -18.08 -7.59 -15.57
C ILE A 59 -17.66 -6.82 -16.84
N ALA A 60 -18.32 -5.71 -17.12
CA ALA A 60 -17.93 -4.86 -18.23
C ALA A 60 -16.50 -4.31 -18.04
N ALA A 61 -16.17 -3.85 -16.82
CA ALA A 61 -14.81 -3.39 -16.50
C ALA A 61 -13.75 -4.46 -16.76
N VAL A 62 -13.98 -5.71 -16.32
CA VAL A 62 -13.07 -6.85 -16.55
C VAL A 62 -12.90 -7.12 -18.03
N LYS A 63 -13.99 -7.25 -18.79
CA LYS A 63 -13.94 -7.58 -20.23
C LYS A 63 -13.13 -6.58 -21.06
N GLU A 64 -13.04 -5.33 -20.62
CA GLU A 64 -12.33 -4.27 -21.35
C GLU A 64 -10.90 -4.03 -20.86
N SER A 65 -10.41 -4.81 -19.92
CA SER A 65 -9.10 -4.66 -19.30
C SER A 65 -8.14 -5.81 -19.61
N ASP A 66 -6.88 -5.64 -19.31
CA ASP A 66 -5.82 -6.65 -19.36
C ASP A 66 -5.35 -6.97 -17.93
N VAL A 67 -5.41 -5.98 -17.02
CA VAL A 67 -5.14 -6.13 -15.60
C VAL A 67 -6.41 -5.84 -14.81
N VAL A 68 -6.77 -6.76 -13.93
CA VAL A 68 -7.90 -6.64 -13.02
C VAL A 68 -7.38 -6.50 -11.60
N LEU A 69 -7.43 -5.28 -11.06
CA LEU A 69 -6.99 -4.96 -9.71
C LEU A 69 -8.21 -4.97 -8.77
N VAL A 70 -8.21 -5.87 -7.79
CA VAL A 70 -9.28 -5.99 -6.79
C VAL A 70 -8.86 -5.27 -5.51
N SER A 71 -9.60 -4.21 -5.15
CA SER A 71 -9.35 -3.34 -3.98
C SER A 71 -10.61 -3.10 -3.17
N VAL A 72 -11.31 -4.17 -2.85
CA VAL A 72 -12.52 -4.16 -2.03
C VAL A 72 -12.22 -4.55 -0.58
N GLU A 73 -13.18 -4.34 0.31
CA GLU A 73 -13.10 -4.81 1.69
C GLU A 73 -13.08 -6.35 1.76
N PRO A 74 -12.35 -6.95 2.73
CA PRO A 74 -12.27 -8.41 2.86
C PRO A 74 -13.62 -9.12 2.94
N GLN A 75 -14.62 -8.50 3.58
CA GLN A 75 -15.94 -9.08 3.80
C GLN A 75 -16.77 -9.29 2.52
N ILE A 76 -16.46 -8.55 1.46
CA ILE A 76 -17.21 -8.62 0.20
C ILE A 76 -16.42 -9.24 -0.95
N VAL A 77 -15.14 -9.59 -0.73
CA VAL A 77 -14.24 -10.04 -1.80
C VAL A 77 -14.73 -11.33 -2.47
N ASP A 78 -15.25 -12.27 -1.71
CA ASP A 78 -15.76 -13.54 -2.21
C ASP A 78 -16.90 -13.33 -3.23
N GLY A 79 -17.87 -12.48 -2.87
CA GLY A 79 -18.99 -12.15 -3.76
C GLY A 79 -18.54 -11.39 -5.01
N VAL A 80 -17.50 -10.56 -4.90
CA VAL A 80 -16.93 -9.85 -6.05
C VAL A 80 -16.19 -10.79 -6.96
N LEU A 81 -15.30 -11.64 -6.43
CA LEU A 81 -14.55 -12.62 -7.22
C LEU A 81 -15.48 -13.58 -7.95
N GLY A 82 -16.49 -14.13 -7.26
CA GLY A 82 -17.49 -15.01 -7.88
C GLY A 82 -18.26 -14.34 -9.03
N LYS A 83 -18.58 -13.05 -8.90
CA LYS A 83 -19.27 -12.30 -9.97
C LYS A 83 -18.40 -12.04 -11.19
N ILE A 84 -17.12 -11.73 -11.01
CA ILE A 84 -16.22 -11.44 -12.13
C ILE A 84 -15.59 -12.69 -12.75
N ALA A 85 -15.58 -13.83 -12.04
CA ALA A 85 -14.96 -15.07 -12.47
C ALA A 85 -15.36 -15.51 -13.90
N PRO A 86 -16.65 -15.43 -14.32
CA PRO A 86 -17.03 -15.79 -15.69
C PRO A 86 -16.39 -14.92 -16.78
N ALA A 87 -16.04 -13.67 -16.45
CA ALA A 87 -15.44 -12.72 -17.40
C ALA A 87 -13.90 -12.76 -17.41
N LEU A 88 -13.28 -13.42 -16.44
CA LEU A 88 -11.82 -13.58 -16.40
C LEU A 88 -11.37 -14.59 -17.47
N ASP A 89 -10.20 -14.36 -18.04
CA ASP A 89 -9.57 -15.18 -19.06
C ASP A 89 -8.07 -15.35 -18.73
N PHE A 90 -7.58 -16.60 -18.66
CA PHE A 90 -6.19 -16.90 -18.28
C PHE A 90 -5.17 -16.32 -19.25
N ASP A 91 -5.47 -16.36 -20.54
CA ASP A 91 -4.50 -15.93 -21.56
C ASP A 91 -4.37 -14.41 -21.64
N ARG A 92 -5.43 -13.72 -21.26
CA ARG A 92 -5.52 -12.27 -21.32
C ARG A 92 -5.23 -11.59 -19.98
N HIS A 93 -5.96 -11.99 -18.93
CA HIS A 93 -6.01 -11.22 -17.70
C HIS A 93 -4.92 -11.59 -16.70
N ILE A 94 -4.41 -10.55 -16.03
CA ILE A 94 -3.65 -10.66 -14.79
C ILE A 94 -4.52 -10.13 -13.66
N LEU A 95 -4.74 -10.95 -12.64
CA LEU A 95 -5.52 -10.59 -11.47
C LEU A 95 -4.58 -10.16 -10.34
N ILE A 96 -4.72 -8.91 -9.90
CA ILE A 96 -3.94 -8.36 -8.78
C ILE A 96 -4.88 -8.08 -7.62
N SER A 97 -4.63 -8.68 -6.46
CA SER A 97 -5.39 -8.41 -5.24
C SER A 97 -4.60 -7.53 -4.29
N VAL A 98 -5.20 -6.42 -3.86
CA VAL A 98 -4.71 -5.59 -2.74
C VAL A 98 -5.54 -5.78 -1.47
N VAL A 99 -6.34 -6.84 -1.43
CA VAL A 99 -7.23 -7.15 -0.31
C VAL A 99 -6.44 -7.79 0.83
N THR A 100 -6.62 -7.28 2.04
CA THR A 100 -5.97 -7.82 3.24
C THR A 100 -6.58 -9.17 3.63
N GLY A 101 -5.72 -10.12 3.99
CA GLY A 101 -6.11 -11.39 4.63
C GLY A 101 -6.46 -12.53 3.69
N ILE A 102 -6.82 -12.28 2.40
CA ILE A 102 -7.10 -13.34 1.44
C ILE A 102 -5.80 -13.84 0.79
N SER A 103 -5.61 -15.16 0.71
CA SER A 103 -4.48 -15.80 0.03
C SER A 103 -4.73 -15.99 -1.46
N ILE A 104 -3.65 -16.22 -2.24
CA ILE A 104 -3.74 -16.55 -3.67
C ILE A 104 -4.58 -17.83 -3.86
N ARG A 105 -4.33 -18.85 -3.04
CA ARG A 105 -5.11 -20.08 -3.07
C ARG A 105 -6.61 -19.83 -2.88
N GLN A 106 -6.98 -18.99 -1.92
CA GLN A 106 -8.39 -18.65 -1.70
C GLN A 106 -8.99 -17.86 -2.87
N ILE A 107 -8.20 -17.00 -3.52
CA ILE A 107 -8.62 -16.30 -4.75
C ILE A 107 -8.85 -17.32 -5.87
N GLU A 108 -7.94 -18.28 -6.09
CA GLU A 108 -8.07 -19.36 -7.08
C GLU A 108 -9.34 -20.19 -6.84
N GLU A 109 -9.59 -20.58 -5.59
CA GLU A 109 -10.78 -21.32 -5.19
C GLU A 109 -12.09 -20.55 -5.51
N ARG A 110 -12.10 -19.23 -5.30
CA ARG A 110 -13.26 -18.37 -5.60
C ARG A 110 -13.48 -18.12 -7.09
N VAL A 111 -12.39 -18.01 -7.84
CA VAL A 111 -12.44 -17.86 -9.31
C VAL A 111 -12.81 -19.18 -9.97
N GLY A 112 -12.44 -20.33 -9.38
CA GLY A 112 -12.80 -21.66 -9.83
C GLY A 112 -12.14 -22.10 -11.15
N LYS A 113 -11.09 -21.42 -11.58
CA LYS A 113 -10.28 -21.74 -12.76
C LYS A 113 -8.86 -21.20 -12.63
N PRO A 114 -7.88 -21.75 -13.39
CA PRO A 114 -6.52 -21.23 -13.41
C PRO A 114 -6.49 -19.74 -13.77
N MET A 115 -5.67 -18.97 -13.05
CA MET A 115 -5.44 -17.54 -13.32
C MET A 115 -4.01 -17.15 -12.98
N ARG A 116 -3.48 -16.11 -13.64
CA ARG A 116 -2.25 -15.44 -13.25
C ARG A 116 -2.58 -14.44 -12.16
N ILE A 117 -2.17 -14.75 -10.94
CA ILE A 117 -2.53 -13.98 -9.75
C ILE A 117 -1.28 -13.43 -9.08
N ALA A 118 -1.33 -12.14 -8.75
CA ALA A 118 -0.40 -11.51 -7.82
C ALA A 118 -1.17 -10.90 -6.65
N ARG A 119 -0.56 -10.92 -5.47
CA ARG A 119 -0.99 -10.11 -4.33
C ARG A 119 -0.05 -8.93 -4.21
N ALA A 120 -0.62 -7.77 -3.93
CA ALA A 120 0.14 -6.56 -3.63
C ALA A 120 -0.39 -5.93 -2.36
N MET A 121 0.50 -5.51 -1.48
CA MET A 121 0.15 -4.84 -0.23
C MET A 121 0.81 -3.47 -0.19
N PRO A 122 0.14 -2.45 -0.77
CA PRO A 122 0.57 -1.06 -0.69
C PRO A 122 0.20 -0.42 0.66
N ASN A 123 0.59 0.84 0.82
CA ASN A 123 0.10 1.69 1.89
C ASN A 123 -0.45 3.03 1.34
N THR A 124 -0.98 3.87 2.21
CA THR A 124 -1.63 5.14 1.81
C THR A 124 -0.67 6.17 1.21
N ALA A 125 0.66 6.01 1.38
CA ALA A 125 1.64 6.87 0.72
C ALA A 125 1.66 6.71 -0.82
N ILE A 126 0.90 5.75 -1.36
CA ILE A 126 0.63 5.64 -2.79
C ILE A 126 0.07 6.95 -3.37
N ALA A 127 -0.69 7.71 -2.58
CA ALA A 127 -1.26 9.00 -2.98
C ALA A 127 -0.19 10.07 -3.32
N VAL A 128 1.03 9.88 -2.83
CA VAL A 128 2.18 10.75 -3.08
C VAL A 128 3.33 10.02 -3.77
N ARG A 129 3.07 8.81 -4.29
CA ARG A 129 4.02 7.96 -5.01
C ARG A 129 5.24 7.53 -4.18
N GLU A 130 5.03 7.34 -2.90
CA GLU A 130 6.06 6.90 -1.92
C GLU A 130 5.60 5.63 -1.16
N SER A 131 4.77 4.80 -1.79
CA SER A 131 4.35 3.54 -1.18
C SER A 131 5.51 2.54 -1.13
N MET A 132 5.66 1.83 -0.03
CA MET A 132 6.28 0.52 -0.05
C MET A 132 5.19 -0.50 -0.34
N THR A 133 5.28 -1.17 -1.48
CA THR A 133 4.32 -2.21 -1.87
C THR A 133 4.99 -3.58 -1.88
N CYS A 134 4.61 -4.45 -0.96
CA CYS A 134 5.06 -5.84 -0.98
C CYS A 134 4.23 -6.64 -1.99
N ILE A 135 4.90 -7.43 -2.85
CA ILE A 135 4.27 -8.21 -3.90
C ILE A 135 4.65 -9.69 -3.79
N ALA A 136 3.68 -10.56 -4.04
CA ALA A 136 3.86 -12.02 -4.08
C ALA A 136 3.01 -12.64 -5.19
N SER A 137 3.49 -13.75 -5.74
CA SER A 137 2.78 -14.60 -6.69
C SER A 137 3.24 -16.04 -6.49
N ASN A 138 2.39 -17.00 -6.81
CA ASN A 138 2.72 -18.43 -6.85
C ASN A 138 2.49 -19.05 -8.24
N GLY A 139 2.37 -18.22 -9.26
CA GLY A 139 2.21 -18.68 -10.64
C GLY A 139 3.44 -19.41 -11.19
N PRO A 140 3.26 -20.25 -12.22
CA PRO A 140 4.33 -20.99 -12.86
C PRO A 140 5.29 -20.08 -13.67
N ASP A 141 4.83 -18.87 -13.97
CA ASP A 141 5.61 -17.80 -14.60
C ASP A 141 5.58 -16.55 -13.74
N ASP A 142 6.57 -15.70 -13.85
CA ASP A 142 6.66 -14.44 -13.10
C ASP A 142 5.83 -13.29 -13.74
N ARG A 143 5.02 -13.56 -14.78
CA ARG A 143 4.28 -12.51 -15.52
C ARG A 143 3.36 -11.68 -14.63
N ALA A 144 2.61 -12.31 -13.72
CA ALA A 144 1.74 -11.59 -12.79
C ALA A 144 2.55 -10.70 -11.84
N LEU A 145 3.71 -11.22 -11.38
CA LEU A 145 4.61 -10.49 -10.50
C LEU A 145 5.28 -9.32 -11.22
N ASP A 146 5.71 -9.52 -12.48
CA ASP A 146 6.34 -8.48 -13.29
C ASP A 146 5.37 -7.33 -13.54
N VAL A 147 4.13 -7.63 -13.94
CA VAL A 147 3.11 -6.60 -14.14
C VAL A 147 2.77 -5.88 -12.83
N ALA A 148 2.64 -6.61 -11.72
CA ALA A 148 2.42 -5.98 -10.42
C ALA A 148 3.59 -5.06 -10.05
N ARG A 149 4.84 -5.50 -10.26
CA ARG A 149 6.04 -4.70 -10.01
C ARG A 149 6.06 -3.42 -10.84
N GLU A 150 5.77 -3.52 -12.13
CA GLU A 150 5.72 -2.35 -13.02
C GLU A 150 4.67 -1.34 -12.54
N LEU A 151 3.43 -1.77 -12.29
CA LEU A 151 2.35 -0.90 -11.83
C LEU A 151 2.69 -0.20 -10.50
N PHE A 152 3.20 -0.95 -9.54
CA PHE A 152 3.45 -0.39 -8.21
C PHE A 152 4.75 0.39 -8.09
N ASN A 153 5.74 0.18 -8.98
CA ASN A 153 6.93 1.03 -9.07
C ASN A 153 6.59 2.45 -9.57
N ASP A 154 5.51 2.62 -10.32
CA ASP A 154 5.02 3.95 -10.71
C ASP A 154 4.46 4.77 -9.52
N VAL A 155 4.11 4.10 -8.44
CA VAL A 155 3.49 4.71 -7.27
C VAL A 155 4.29 4.51 -5.97
N GLY A 156 5.56 4.14 -6.08
CA GLY A 156 6.48 3.96 -4.97
C GLY A 156 7.57 2.94 -5.26
N LYS A 157 7.91 2.13 -4.27
CA LYS A 157 8.87 1.02 -4.39
C LYS A 157 8.17 -0.31 -4.16
N THR A 158 8.59 -1.36 -4.89
CA THR A 158 8.10 -2.72 -4.67
C THR A 158 9.17 -3.60 -4.02
N LEU A 159 8.69 -4.53 -3.20
CA LEU A 159 9.51 -5.60 -2.62
C LEU A 159 8.84 -6.94 -2.90
N ARG A 160 9.52 -7.84 -3.63
CA ARG A 160 9.07 -9.23 -3.77
C ARG A 160 9.28 -9.96 -2.46
N ILE A 161 8.24 -10.61 -1.96
CA ILE A 161 8.25 -11.43 -0.75
C ILE A 161 7.58 -12.79 -1.03
N ARG A 162 7.73 -13.73 -0.11
CA ARG A 162 6.93 -14.95 -0.11
C ARG A 162 5.50 -14.60 0.31
N GLU A 163 4.50 -15.33 -0.21
CA GLU A 163 3.11 -15.05 0.16
C GLU A 163 2.84 -15.21 1.66
N GLU A 164 3.50 -16.15 2.30
CA GLU A 164 3.41 -16.39 3.75
C GLU A 164 3.85 -15.19 4.60
N ASP A 165 4.74 -14.33 4.06
CA ASP A 165 5.22 -13.13 4.73
C ASP A 165 4.26 -11.92 4.56
N MET A 166 3.17 -12.07 3.78
CA MET A 166 2.26 -10.97 3.45
C MET A 166 1.55 -10.37 4.69
N LEU A 167 1.31 -11.16 5.73
CA LEU A 167 0.72 -10.65 6.99
C LEU A 167 1.71 -9.75 7.73
N ALA A 168 2.98 -10.16 7.81
CA ALA A 168 4.03 -9.33 8.38
C ALA A 168 4.24 -8.05 7.59
N ALA A 169 4.24 -8.14 6.25
CA ALA A 169 4.31 -6.99 5.35
C ALA A 169 3.10 -6.04 5.53
N THR A 170 1.91 -6.58 5.76
CA THR A 170 0.72 -5.78 6.08
C THR A 170 0.92 -5.00 7.37
N ALA A 171 1.40 -5.64 8.43
CA ALA A 171 1.60 -4.99 9.72
C ALA A 171 2.69 -3.91 9.67
N LEU A 172 3.83 -4.21 9.03
CA LEU A 172 4.95 -3.27 8.95
C LEU A 172 4.75 -2.19 7.86
N GLY A 173 4.36 -2.59 6.66
CA GLY A 173 4.27 -1.71 5.49
C GLY A 173 2.95 -0.95 5.42
N ALA A 174 1.82 -1.65 5.51
CA ALA A 174 0.51 -1.02 5.35
C ALA A 174 0.01 -0.35 6.64
N CYS A 175 0.10 -1.01 7.80
CA CYS A 175 -0.27 -0.40 9.09
C CYS A 175 0.81 0.54 9.61
N GLY A 176 2.08 0.23 9.37
CA GLY A 176 3.25 0.97 9.86
C GLY A 176 3.25 2.45 9.49
N ILE A 177 2.66 2.83 8.35
CA ILE A 177 2.53 4.25 7.98
C ILE A 177 1.83 5.06 9.08
N ALA A 178 0.83 4.47 9.75
CA ALA A 178 0.12 5.13 10.84
C ALA A 178 1.01 5.32 12.08
N TYR A 179 1.93 4.40 12.33
CA TYR A 179 2.86 4.48 13.47
C TYR A 179 3.89 5.57 13.25
N PHE A 180 4.46 5.67 12.04
CA PHE A 180 5.36 6.77 11.69
C PHE A 180 4.66 8.12 11.71
N LEU A 181 3.42 8.22 11.23
CA LEU A 181 2.62 9.44 11.35
C LEU A 181 2.36 9.80 12.83
N ARG A 182 2.14 8.81 13.70
CA ARG A 182 1.99 9.03 15.15
C ARG A 182 3.29 9.55 15.76
N ALA A 183 4.45 9.01 15.37
CA ALA A 183 5.76 9.50 15.81
C ALA A 183 6.00 10.96 15.37
N VAL A 184 5.71 11.29 14.11
CA VAL A 184 5.78 12.68 13.61
C VAL A 184 4.85 13.60 14.40
N ARG A 185 3.63 13.15 14.71
CA ARG A 185 2.69 13.91 15.53
C ARG A 185 3.24 14.17 16.94
N ALA A 186 3.80 13.15 17.59
CA ALA A 186 4.38 13.27 18.92
C ALA A 186 5.59 14.24 18.90
N ALA A 187 6.48 14.13 17.91
CA ALA A 187 7.60 15.05 17.75
C ALA A 187 7.12 16.51 17.57
N SER A 188 6.07 16.71 16.77
CA SER A 188 5.46 18.05 16.62
C SER A 188 4.89 18.59 17.94
N GLN A 189 4.26 17.73 18.75
CA GLN A 189 3.73 18.12 20.07
C GLN A 189 4.86 18.49 21.02
N GLY A 190 5.94 17.72 21.08
CA GLY A 190 7.13 18.05 21.87
C GLY A 190 7.76 19.36 21.42
N GLY A 191 7.83 19.62 20.11
CA GLY A 191 8.30 20.90 19.57
C GLY A 191 7.47 22.10 20.07
N ILE A 192 6.15 21.93 20.16
CA ILE A 192 5.25 22.97 20.72
C ILE A 192 5.53 23.17 22.22
N GLU A 193 5.70 22.09 22.95
CA GLU A 193 5.96 22.13 24.40
C GLU A 193 7.26 22.89 24.73
N VAL A 194 8.28 22.79 23.87
CA VAL A 194 9.53 23.55 24.06
C VAL A 194 9.52 24.93 23.40
N GLY A 195 8.33 25.44 22.99
CA GLY A 195 8.11 26.83 22.60
C GLY A 195 8.03 27.12 21.10
N LEU A 196 8.03 26.11 20.22
CA LEU A 196 7.82 26.34 18.79
C LEU A 196 6.34 26.60 18.46
N SER A 197 6.08 27.42 17.45
CA SER A 197 4.72 27.51 16.90
C SER A 197 4.29 26.15 16.30
N ALA A 198 2.99 25.82 16.36
CA ALA A 198 2.48 24.56 15.83
C ALA A 198 2.85 24.33 14.35
N LYS A 199 2.85 25.40 13.54
CA LYS A 199 3.23 25.35 12.13
C LYS A 199 4.69 24.96 11.97
N ASN A 200 5.59 25.59 12.71
CA ASN A 200 7.03 25.34 12.62
C ASN A 200 7.38 23.96 13.17
N ALA A 201 6.79 23.58 14.32
CA ALA A 201 7.01 22.27 14.94
C ALA A 201 6.62 21.13 13.99
N LEU A 202 5.46 21.24 13.32
CA LEU A 202 5.03 20.22 12.33
C LEU A 202 5.97 20.17 11.12
N ALA A 203 6.34 21.33 10.55
CA ALA A 203 7.24 21.39 9.41
C ALA A 203 8.61 20.77 9.72
N MET A 204 9.19 21.08 10.89
CA MET A 204 10.45 20.50 11.35
C MET A 204 10.33 18.99 11.58
N ALA A 205 9.30 18.52 12.28
CA ALA A 205 9.10 17.09 12.56
C ALA A 205 8.98 16.27 11.25
N VAL A 206 8.20 16.74 10.29
CA VAL A 206 8.05 16.09 8.98
C VAL A 206 9.36 16.02 8.23
N GLN A 207 10.09 17.14 8.12
CA GLN A 207 11.35 17.17 7.36
C GLN A 207 12.44 16.34 8.04
N THR A 208 12.50 16.35 9.37
CA THR A 208 13.46 15.54 10.13
C THR A 208 13.18 14.04 9.96
N ALA A 209 11.92 13.61 10.06
CA ALA A 209 11.55 12.20 9.83
C ALA A 209 11.88 11.76 8.39
N LYS A 210 11.60 12.60 7.39
CA LYS A 210 12.00 12.36 6.00
C LYS A 210 13.50 12.22 5.85
N GLY A 211 14.28 13.11 6.47
CA GLY A 211 15.75 13.08 6.43
C GLY A 211 16.29 11.78 7.03
N ALA A 212 15.79 11.35 8.18
CA ALA A 212 16.19 10.11 8.83
C ALA A 212 15.92 8.88 7.94
N ALA A 213 14.73 8.80 7.32
CA ALA A 213 14.41 7.72 6.38
C ALA A 213 15.32 7.74 5.13
N CYS A 214 15.64 8.93 4.60
CA CYS A 214 16.53 9.10 3.45
C CYS A 214 17.97 8.63 3.77
N LEU A 215 18.50 8.93 4.95
CA LEU A 215 19.84 8.49 5.36
C LEU A 215 19.97 6.95 5.26
N LEU A 216 18.95 6.22 5.71
CA LEU A 216 18.94 4.75 5.65
C LEU A 216 18.74 4.23 4.22
N SER A 217 17.88 4.88 3.44
CA SER A 217 17.54 4.40 2.09
C SER A 217 18.66 4.60 1.06
N VAL A 218 19.49 5.62 1.24
CA VAL A 218 20.61 5.95 0.32
C VAL A 218 21.90 5.27 0.78
N GLY A 219 22.18 5.29 2.09
CA GLY A 219 23.45 4.84 2.64
C GLY A 219 23.53 3.35 2.95
N GLY A 220 22.38 2.66 3.06
CA GLY A 220 22.33 1.25 3.47
C GLY A 220 22.87 0.98 4.88
N ALA A 221 23.08 2.04 5.68
CA ALA A 221 23.63 1.94 7.02
C ALA A 221 22.61 1.35 8.00
N HIS A 222 23.13 0.72 9.06
CA HIS A 222 22.28 0.29 10.16
C HIS A 222 21.75 1.51 10.94
N PRO A 223 20.47 1.52 11.39
CA PRO A 223 19.91 2.66 12.14
C PRO A 223 20.75 3.12 13.31
N GLU A 224 21.28 2.20 14.12
CA GLU A 224 22.14 2.54 15.25
C GLU A 224 23.41 3.28 14.84
N SER A 225 24.01 2.93 13.69
CA SER A 225 25.18 3.67 13.17
C SER A 225 24.87 5.12 12.81
N GLU A 226 23.65 5.41 12.37
CA GLU A 226 23.22 6.80 12.10
C GLU A 226 22.88 7.54 13.41
N ILE A 227 22.35 6.83 14.41
CA ILE A 227 22.08 7.36 15.75
C ILE A 227 23.40 7.73 16.42
N ASP A 228 24.42 6.87 16.37
CA ASP A 228 25.73 7.13 16.96
C ASP A 228 26.39 8.40 16.41
N LYS A 229 26.22 8.71 15.13
CA LYS A 229 26.77 9.93 14.51
C LYS A 229 26.22 11.23 15.10
N VAL A 230 25.02 11.20 15.67
CA VAL A 230 24.33 12.37 16.24
C VAL A 230 24.29 12.37 17.76
N THR A 231 24.88 11.36 18.41
CA THR A 231 25.01 11.25 19.86
C THR A 231 26.43 11.62 20.29
N THR A 232 26.54 12.52 21.26
CA THR A 232 27.81 12.96 21.83
C THR A 232 27.81 12.83 23.35
N PRO A 233 28.99 12.68 24.00
CA PRO A 233 29.06 12.64 25.47
C PRO A 233 28.36 13.85 26.10
N ASN A 234 27.45 13.62 27.05
CA ASN A 234 26.62 14.66 27.70
C ASN A 234 25.69 15.43 26.74
N GLY A 235 25.47 14.94 25.51
CA GLY A 235 24.66 15.62 24.49
C GLY A 235 23.16 15.57 24.77
N CYS A 236 22.42 16.50 24.18
CA CYS A 236 20.95 16.55 24.28
C CYS A 236 20.32 15.32 23.65
N THR A 237 20.88 14.82 22.55
CA THR A 237 20.33 13.68 21.79
C THR A 237 20.32 12.41 22.63
N ILE A 238 21.45 12.06 23.26
CA ILE A 238 21.50 10.84 24.08
C ILE A 238 20.59 10.92 25.29
N SER A 239 20.44 12.10 25.91
CA SER A 239 19.53 12.29 27.03
C SER A 239 18.07 12.10 26.60
N GLY A 240 17.69 12.63 25.44
CA GLY A 240 16.36 12.45 24.88
C GLY A 240 16.05 11.00 24.50
N LEU A 241 17.00 10.30 23.83
CA LEU A 241 16.86 8.88 23.47
C LEU A 241 16.67 8.00 24.70
N ASN A 242 17.50 8.17 25.73
CA ASN A 242 17.38 7.41 26.97
C ASN A 242 16.03 7.64 27.65
N SER A 243 15.54 8.87 27.67
CA SER A 243 14.20 9.18 28.21
C SER A 243 13.10 8.46 27.41
N MET A 244 13.16 8.49 26.08
CA MET A 244 12.18 7.78 25.22
C MET A 244 12.20 6.26 25.46
N GLU A 245 13.38 5.67 25.62
CA GLU A 245 13.50 4.23 25.88
C GLU A 245 12.99 3.86 27.28
N HIS A 246 13.22 4.68 28.31
CA HIS A 246 12.65 4.46 29.63
C HIS A 246 11.11 4.49 29.63
N GLU A 247 10.52 5.31 28.78
CA GLU A 247 9.06 5.35 28.55
C GLU A 247 8.58 4.24 27.59
N GLY A 248 9.46 3.39 27.09
CA GLY A 248 9.11 2.20 26.32
C GLY A 248 8.83 2.44 24.85
N PHE A 249 9.41 3.44 24.21
CA PHE A 249 9.16 3.78 22.80
C PHE A 249 9.35 2.59 21.86
N SER A 250 10.49 1.92 21.94
CA SER A 250 10.78 0.74 21.10
C SER A 250 9.79 -0.39 21.37
N SER A 251 9.49 -0.67 22.65
CA SER A 251 8.53 -1.72 23.04
C SER A 251 7.11 -1.42 22.50
N ALA A 252 6.68 -0.17 22.56
CA ALA A 252 5.37 0.24 22.05
C ALA A 252 5.29 0.07 20.52
N MET A 253 6.33 0.45 19.78
CA MET A 253 6.41 0.29 18.33
C MET A 253 6.37 -1.20 17.93
N ILE A 254 7.20 -2.03 18.57
CA ILE A 254 7.24 -3.47 18.32
C ILE A 254 5.87 -4.10 18.61
N ARG A 255 5.26 -3.77 19.75
CA ARG A 255 3.96 -4.30 20.13
C ARG A 255 2.85 -3.88 19.16
N GLY A 256 2.87 -2.63 18.69
CA GLY A 256 1.93 -2.15 17.67
C GLY A 256 1.97 -2.99 16.40
N ILE A 257 3.17 -3.31 15.90
CA ILE A 257 3.37 -4.14 14.71
C ILE A 257 2.89 -5.58 14.94
N THR A 258 3.26 -6.21 16.06
CA THR A 258 2.87 -7.60 16.35
C THR A 258 1.35 -7.76 16.50
N VAL A 259 0.68 -6.87 17.23
CA VAL A 259 -0.79 -6.88 17.38
C VAL A 259 -1.49 -6.67 16.04
N SER A 260 -0.93 -5.82 15.17
CA SER A 260 -1.50 -5.62 13.82
C SER A 260 -1.37 -6.85 12.94
N ALA A 261 -0.26 -7.59 13.04
CA ALA A 261 -0.11 -8.86 12.31
C ALA A 261 -1.13 -9.91 12.80
N GLU A 262 -1.32 -10.04 14.11
CA GLU A 262 -2.32 -10.93 14.72
C GLU A 262 -3.75 -10.58 14.26
N LYS A 263 -4.10 -9.30 14.23
CA LYS A 263 -5.43 -8.85 13.78
C LYS A 263 -5.63 -9.06 12.29
N ALA A 264 -4.62 -8.74 11.47
CA ALA A 264 -4.68 -8.94 10.01
C ALA A 264 -4.94 -10.40 9.63
N ALA A 265 -4.40 -11.36 10.39
CA ALA A 265 -4.61 -12.79 10.18
C ALA A 265 -6.08 -13.24 10.36
N ARG A 266 -6.89 -12.45 11.05
CA ARG A 266 -8.31 -12.78 11.37
C ARG A 266 -9.30 -12.05 10.46
N LEU A 267 -8.90 -10.98 9.78
CA LEU A 267 -9.83 -10.09 9.03
C LEU A 267 -10.65 -10.81 7.96
N TYR A 268 -10.07 -11.80 7.28
CA TYR A 268 -10.80 -12.57 6.26
C TYR A 268 -11.67 -13.68 6.85
N ARG A 269 -11.37 -14.16 8.07
CA ARG A 269 -12.10 -15.28 8.71
C ARG A 269 -13.35 -14.83 9.46
N GLU A 270 -13.42 -13.59 9.84
CA GLU A 270 -14.52 -12.98 10.61
C GLU A 270 -15.60 -12.36 9.70
N GLY A 271 -15.45 -12.43 8.38
CA GLY A 271 -16.44 -12.08 7.35
C GLY A 271 -17.02 -13.34 6.72
#